data_50943be961de5023937daf1aaa8a981f
#
_entry.id   50943be961de5023937daf1aaa8a981f
#
_cell.length_a   1.000
_cell.length_b   1.000
_cell.length_c   1.000
_cell.angle_alpha   90.00
_cell.angle_beta   90.00
_cell.angle_gamma   90.00
#
_symmetry.space_group_name_H-M   'P 1'
#
loop_
_entity.id
_entity.type
_entity.pdbx_description
1 polymer ?
#
loop_
_entity_poly.entity_id
_entity_poly.type
_entity_poly.pdbx_seq_one_letter_code
_entity_poly.pdbx_strand_id
1 'polypeptide(L)'
;MNTLHEILKTVHSCPQPSLGIDLDGTIDESPVFFSILSHVWPGKVYVITFRNDVDGIIEALKKFNIKVTDIVMVATFEQKAKEIDRLGISVFFDDMDECLKNVAPNCTVMKIRNEGNFDYDDKLWVYSDKTGKLI
;
A
#
# COMPACT_ATOMS: atom_id res chain seq x y z
N MET A 1 0.62 33.12 -21.32
CA MET A 1 -0.04 31.77 -21.33
C MET A 1 1.02 30.71 -21.56
N ASN A 2 1.07 29.70 -20.69
CA ASN A 2 2.07 28.63 -20.81
C ASN A 2 1.70 27.66 -21.94
N THR A 3 2.70 27.22 -22.68
CA THR A 3 2.51 26.14 -23.66
C THR A 3 2.26 24.80 -22.94
N LEU A 4 1.69 23.82 -23.64
CA LEU A 4 1.50 22.47 -23.11
C LEU A 4 2.83 21.87 -22.64
N HIS A 5 3.92 22.12 -23.38
CA HIS A 5 5.26 21.65 -23.01
C HIS A 5 5.72 22.21 -21.67
N GLU A 6 5.52 23.52 -21.44
CA GLU A 6 5.87 24.16 -20.16
C GLU A 6 5.04 23.64 -19.01
N ILE A 7 3.74 23.39 -19.23
CA ILE A 7 2.85 22.81 -18.23
C ILE A 7 3.32 21.40 -17.85
N LEU A 8 3.62 20.54 -18.83
CA LEU A 8 4.12 19.19 -18.59
C LEU A 8 5.46 19.20 -17.86
N LYS A 9 6.36 20.11 -18.20
CA LYS A 9 7.64 20.27 -17.53
C LYS A 9 7.44 20.63 -16.06
N THR A 10 6.49 21.51 -15.75
CA THR A 10 6.17 21.91 -14.37
C THR A 10 5.62 20.71 -13.59
N VAL A 11 4.73 19.91 -14.17
CA VAL A 11 4.19 18.69 -13.54
C VAL A 11 5.32 17.72 -13.19
N HIS A 12 6.26 17.48 -14.12
CA HIS A 12 7.38 16.58 -13.89
C HIS A 12 8.40 17.09 -12.87
N SER A 13 8.47 18.40 -12.63
CA SER A 13 9.38 18.98 -11.64
C SER A 13 8.80 19.02 -10.22
N CYS A 14 7.51 18.73 -10.03
CA CYS A 14 6.89 18.67 -8.71
C CYS A 14 7.45 17.51 -7.88
N PRO A 15 7.53 17.66 -6.52
CA PRO A 15 7.85 16.53 -5.66
C PRO A 15 6.90 15.37 -5.92
N GLN A 16 7.45 14.16 -6.03
CA GLN A 16 6.65 12.98 -6.32
C GLN A 16 6.03 12.43 -5.03
N PRO A 17 4.76 12.01 -5.07
CA PRO A 17 4.10 11.44 -3.89
C PRO A 17 4.70 10.09 -3.52
N SER A 18 4.61 9.74 -2.25
CA SER A 18 5.03 8.42 -1.75
C SER A 18 3.85 7.45 -1.76
N LEU A 19 4.15 6.21 -2.09
CA LEU A 19 3.20 5.10 -2.13
C LEU A 19 3.45 4.17 -0.95
N GLY A 20 2.39 3.73 -0.29
CA GLY A 20 2.44 2.71 0.74
C GLY A 20 1.61 1.50 0.33
N ILE A 21 2.13 0.30 0.59
CA ILE A 21 1.46 -0.96 0.26
C ILE A 21 1.59 -1.91 1.43
N ASP A 22 0.47 -2.50 1.87
CA ASP A 22 0.47 -3.62 2.78
C ASP A 22 0.92 -4.90 2.06
N LEU A 23 1.47 -5.86 2.80
CA LEU A 23 1.99 -7.10 2.21
C LEU A 23 0.92 -8.19 2.17
N ASP A 24 0.53 -8.73 3.33
CA ASP A 24 -0.36 -9.89 3.42
C ASP A 24 -1.81 -9.52 3.15
N GLY A 25 -2.46 -10.23 2.26
CA GLY A 25 -3.84 -9.95 1.85
C GLY A 25 -3.97 -8.83 0.82
N THR A 26 -2.87 -8.20 0.44
CA THR A 26 -2.81 -7.06 -0.50
C THR A 26 -1.92 -7.39 -1.69
N ILE A 27 -0.61 -7.46 -1.50
CA ILE A 27 0.32 -7.75 -2.62
C ILE A 27 0.09 -9.15 -3.18
N ASP A 28 -0.05 -10.14 -2.33
CA ASP A 28 -0.28 -11.52 -2.77
C ASP A 28 -1.63 -11.72 -3.46
N GLU A 29 -2.60 -10.86 -3.20
CA GLU A 29 -3.91 -10.92 -3.85
C GLU A 29 -3.84 -10.41 -5.30
N SER A 30 -3.01 -9.40 -5.57
CA SER A 30 -2.85 -8.80 -6.90
C SER A 30 -1.38 -8.57 -7.22
N PRO A 31 -0.56 -9.62 -7.28
CA PRO A 31 0.90 -9.45 -7.37
C PRO A 31 1.37 -8.79 -8.66
N VAL A 32 0.74 -9.07 -9.78
CA VAL A 32 1.10 -8.45 -11.07
C VAL A 32 0.83 -6.94 -11.04
N PHE A 33 -0.32 -6.55 -10.52
CA PHE A 33 -0.67 -5.13 -10.38
C PHE A 33 0.35 -4.39 -9.52
N PHE A 34 0.68 -4.93 -8.35
CA PHE A 34 1.61 -4.27 -7.43
C PHE A 34 3.07 -4.32 -7.94
N SER A 35 3.45 -5.37 -8.66
CA SER A 35 4.73 -5.41 -9.33
C SER A 35 4.86 -4.25 -10.32
N ILE A 36 3.92 -4.11 -11.22
CA ILE A 36 3.90 -3.02 -12.21
C ILE A 36 3.86 -1.67 -11.51
N LEU A 37 2.95 -1.49 -10.58
CA LEU A 37 2.80 -0.21 -9.86
C LEU A 37 4.10 0.21 -9.17
N SER A 38 4.76 -0.72 -8.48
CA SER A 38 6.00 -0.43 -7.77
C SER A 38 7.14 0.00 -8.70
N HIS A 39 7.18 -0.52 -9.92
CA HIS A 39 8.22 -0.19 -10.89
C HIS A 39 7.97 1.11 -11.64
N VAL A 40 6.70 1.49 -11.84
CA VAL A 40 6.34 2.72 -12.57
C VAL A 40 6.04 3.90 -11.66
N TRP A 41 5.85 3.67 -10.37
CA TRP A 41 5.58 4.76 -9.43
C TRP A 41 6.76 5.72 -9.38
N PRO A 42 6.55 7.02 -9.63
CA PRO A 42 7.67 7.98 -9.77
C PRO A 42 8.30 8.38 -8.45
N GLY A 43 7.62 8.21 -7.33
CA GLY A 43 8.10 8.55 -6.00
C GLY A 43 8.62 7.35 -5.23
N LYS A 44 8.72 7.50 -3.93
CA LYS A 44 9.15 6.42 -3.03
C LYS A 44 8.05 5.39 -2.86
N VAL A 45 8.42 4.14 -2.70
CA VAL A 45 7.52 3.01 -2.48
C VAL A 45 7.89 2.35 -1.15
N TYR A 46 6.94 2.29 -0.23
CA TYR A 46 7.09 1.67 1.09
C TYR A 46 6.17 0.48 1.21
N VAL A 47 6.69 -0.61 1.74
CA VAL A 47 5.87 -1.73 2.21
C VAL A 47 5.75 -1.63 3.72
N ILE A 48 4.52 -1.57 4.23
CA ILE A 48 4.23 -1.43 5.66
C ILE A 48 3.48 -2.67 6.11
N THR A 49 4.08 -3.45 6.99
CA THR A 49 3.59 -4.79 7.32
C THR A 49 3.62 -5.08 8.81
N PHE A 50 2.69 -5.93 9.25
CA PHE A 50 2.71 -6.49 10.61
C PHE A 50 3.70 -7.65 10.76
N ARG A 51 4.26 -8.16 9.67
CA ARG A 51 5.30 -9.20 9.77
C ARG A 51 6.53 -8.65 10.46
N ASN A 52 7.22 -9.53 11.18
CA ASN A 52 8.49 -9.22 11.84
C ASN A 52 9.65 -10.11 11.40
N ASP A 53 9.41 -11.03 10.47
CA ASP A 53 10.43 -11.92 9.90
C ASP A 53 11.03 -11.27 8.64
N VAL A 54 12.14 -10.59 8.80
CA VAL A 54 12.80 -9.84 7.72
C VAL A 54 13.06 -10.71 6.49
N ASP A 55 13.57 -11.91 6.70
CA ASP A 55 13.88 -12.84 5.59
C ASP A 55 12.64 -13.23 4.82
N GLY A 56 11.53 -13.52 5.50
CA GLY A 56 10.26 -13.85 4.86
C GLY A 56 9.66 -12.68 4.08
N ILE A 57 9.80 -11.46 4.59
CA ILE A 57 9.37 -10.25 3.90
C ILE A 57 10.16 -10.07 2.60
N ILE A 58 11.49 -10.16 2.68
CA ILE A 58 12.38 -10.01 1.51
C ILE A 58 12.07 -11.08 0.47
N GLU A 59 11.89 -12.33 0.91
CA GLU A 59 11.55 -13.44 0.03
C GLU A 59 10.23 -13.22 -0.70
N ALA A 60 9.21 -12.74 0.00
CA ALA A 60 7.91 -12.43 -0.59
C ALA A 60 8.02 -11.30 -1.62
N LEU A 61 8.76 -10.23 -1.31
CA LEU A 61 8.94 -9.12 -2.24
C LEU A 61 9.71 -9.53 -3.49
N LYS A 62 10.69 -10.42 -3.37
CA LYS A 62 11.40 -11.00 -4.52
C LYS A 62 10.47 -11.89 -5.36
N LYS A 63 9.71 -12.74 -4.70
CA LYS A 63 8.77 -13.66 -5.36
C LYS A 63 7.77 -12.90 -6.23
N PHE A 64 7.23 -11.81 -5.72
CA PHE A 64 6.24 -10.99 -6.42
C PHE A 64 6.85 -9.87 -7.27
N ASN A 65 8.18 -9.76 -7.29
CA ASN A 65 8.91 -8.74 -8.04
C ASN A 65 8.46 -7.31 -7.69
N ILE A 66 8.49 -7.00 -6.41
CA ILE A 66 8.10 -5.67 -5.90
C ILE A 66 9.35 -4.81 -5.72
N LYS A 67 9.36 -3.64 -6.33
CA LYS A 67 10.41 -2.64 -6.14
C LYS A 67 10.05 -1.75 -4.95
N VAL A 68 10.88 -1.75 -3.91
CA VAL A 68 10.63 -0.95 -2.70
C VAL A 68 11.78 -0.02 -2.39
N THR A 69 11.44 1.16 -1.83
CA THR A 69 12.41 2.08 -1.24
C THR A 69 12.80 1.61 0.15
N ASP A 70 11.81 1.23 0.97
CA ASP A 70 12.05 0.74 2.32
C ASP A 70 10.88 -0.12 2.79
N ILE A 71 11.15 -0.94 3.80
CA ILE A 71 10.19 -1.82 4.46
C ILE A 71 10.00 -1.32 5.89
N VAL A 72 8.75 -1.12 6.30
CA VAL A 72 8.39 -0.65 7.63
C VAL A 72 7.61 -1.73 8.34
N MET A 73 8.18 -2.26 9.40
CA MET A 73 7.55 -3.27 10.24
C MET A 73 6.84 -2.59 11.41
N VAL A 74 5.56 -2.89 11.59
CA VAL A 74 4.73 -2.30 12.64
C VAL A 74 4.08 -3.40 13.48
N ALA A 75 3.66 -3.08 14.70
CA ALA A 75 3.07 -4.04 15.63
C ALA A 75 1.59 -3.76 15.93
N THR A 76 1.12 -2.53 15.71
CA THR A 76 -0.26 -2.12 16.02
C THR A 76 -0.87 -1.32 14.87
N PHE A 77 -2.19 -1.24 14.84
CA PHE A 77 -2.92 -0.42 13.87
C PHE A 77 -2.56 1.06 14.00
N GLU A 78 -2.42 1.54 15.23
CA GLU A 78 -2.05 2.92 15.52
C GLU A 78 -0.64 3.23 15.02
N GLN A 79 0.29 2.31 15.21
CA GLN A 79 1.66 2.44 14.73
C GLN A 79 1.68 2.49 13.19
N LYS A 80 0.87 1.67 12.54
CA LYS A 80 0.76 1.67 11.06
C LYS A 80 0.30 3.03 10.55
N ALA A 81 -0.76 3.60 11.14
CA ALA A 81 -1.26 4.91 10.78
C ALA A 81 -0.23 6.02 11.02
N LYS A 82 0.51 5.96 12.13
CA LYS A 82 1.58 6.93 12.43
C LYS A 82 2.71 6.88 11.40
N GLU A 83 3.12 5.68 10.99
CA GLU A 83 4.17 5.53 9.99
C GLU A 83 3.74 6.05 8.63
N ILE A 84 2.48 5.82 8.24
CA ILE A 84 1.92 6.35 7.00
C ILE A 84 2.00 7.89 7.00
N ASP A 85 1.63 8.51 8.11
CA ASP A 85 1.69 9.97 8.27
C ASP A 85 3.14 10.48 8.29
N ARG A 86 4.01 9.85 9.07
CA ARG A 86 5.43 10.22 9.19
C ARG A 86 6.15 10.17 7.85
N LEU A 87 5.86 9.17 7.03
CA LEU A 87 6.51 8.98 5.72
C LEU A 87 5.89 9.85 4.62
N GLY A 88 4.83 10.58 4.93
CA GLY A 88 4.15 11.42 3.94
C GLY A 88 3.53 10.63 2.80
N ILE A 89 2.99 9.46 3.11
CA ILE A 89 2.38 8.59 2.09
C ILE A 89 1.10 9.22 1.59
N SER A 90 1.00 9.37 0.29
CA SER A 90 -0.16 10.00 -0.38
C SER A 90 -1.22 9.00 -0.82
N VAL A 91 -0.82 7.77 -1.10
CA VAL A 91 -1.72 6.67 -1.48
C VAL A 91 -1.30 5.42 -0.73
N PHE A 92 -2.26 4.77 -0.08
CA PHE A 92 -2.02 3.56 0.70
C PHE A 92 -3.02 2.46 0.34
N PHE A 93 -2.50 1.27 0.07
CA PHE A 93 -3.27 0.06 -0.23
C PHE A 93 -3.22 -0.90 0.94
N ASP A 94 -4.38 -1.34 1.40
CA ASP A 94 -4.51 -2.35 2.47
C ASP A 94 -5.82 -3.12 2.27
N ASP A 95 -5.91 -4.29 2.87
CA ASP A 95 -7.13 -5.12 2.85
C ASP A 95 -7.96 -4.99 4.12
N MET A 96 -7.38 -4.46 5.20
CA MET A 96 -8.01 -4.40 6.52
C MET A 96 -8.62 -3.04 6.82
N ASP A 97 -9.91 -3.02 7.19
CA ASP A 97 -10.61 -1.79 7.57
C ASP A 97 -9.95 -1.08 8.75
N GLU A 98 -9.43 -1.84 9.74
CA GLU A 98 -8.72 -1.27 10.90
C GLU A 98 -7.47 -0.49 10.49
N CYS A 99 -6.78 -0.93 9.45
CA CYS A 99 -5.61 -0.22 8.91
C CYS A 99 -6.02 1.04 8.15
N LEU A 100 -7.13 0.97 7.41
CA LEU A 100 -7.56 2.06 6.52
C LEU A 100 -8.27 3.18 7.27
N LYS A 101 -9.13 2.84 8.22
CA LYS A 101 -9.96 3.85 8.93
C LYS A 101 -9.17 4.82 9.78
N ASN A 102 -7.98 4.45 10.23
CA ASN A 102 -7.14 5.28 11.09
C ASN A 102 -6.17 6.18 10.31
N VAL A 103 -6.13 6.04 8.99
CA VAL A 103 -5.25 6.84 8.13
C VAL A 103 -5.80 8.26 8.02
N ALA A 104 -4.90 9.25 8.08
CA ALA A 104 -5.27 10.66 8.02
C ALA A 104 -5.94 11.03 6.67
N PRO A 105 -6.86 12.01 6.64
CA PRO A 105 -7.62 12.35 5.44
C PRO A 105 -6.81 12.81 4.24
N ASN A 106 -5.58 13.26 4.45
CA ASN A 106 -4.69 13.70 3.38
C ASN A 106 -4.04 12.55 2.60
N CYS A 107 -4.26 11.30 3.02
CA CYS A 107 -3.81 10.12 2.31
C CYS A 107 -5.01 9.44 1.64
N THR A 108 -4.88 9.16 0.35
CA THR A 108 -5.90 8.36 -0.36
C THR A 108 -5.71 6.89 0.00
N VAL A 109 -6.76 6.26 0.51
CA VAL A 109 -6.71 4.84 0.86
C VAL A 109 -7.48 4.01 -0.16
N MET A 110 -6.94 2.83 -0.47
CA MET A 110 -7.55 1.90 -1.41
C MET A 110 -7.64 0.52 -0.77
N LYS A 111 -8.86 -0.02 -0.69
CA LYS A 111 -9.12 -1.33 -0.09
C LYS A 111 -9.03 -2.42 -1.15
N ILE A 112 -8.19 -3.43 -0.90
CA ILE A 112 -8.05 -4.58 -1.77
C ILE A 112 -9.03 -5.67 -1.33
N ARG A 113 -9.83 -6.16 -2.26
CA ARG A 113 -10.77 -7.24 -2.00
C ARG A 113 -10.04 -8.58 -1.98
N ASN A 114 -10.34 -9.38 -0.96
CA ASN A 114 -9.88 -10.77 -0.85
C ASN A 114 -10.93 -11.63 -0.16
N GLU A 115 -10.65 -12.91 0.02
CA GLU A 115 -11.58 -13.85 0.67
C GLU A 115 -11.88 -13.49 2.13
N GLY A 116 -10.98 -12.77 2.80
CA GLY A 116 -11.15 -12.40 4.20
C GLY A 116 -12.05 -11.19 4.42
N ASN A 117 -12.25 -10.35 3.41
CA ASN A 117 -13.01 -9.10 3.53
C ASN A 117 -14.21 -8.99 2.58
N PHE A 118 -14.48 -10.04 1.81
CA PHE A 118 -15.58 -10.02 0.85
C PHE A 118 -16.24 -11.38 0.76
N ASP A 119 -17.58 -11.40 0.88
CA ASP A 119 -18.40 -12.57 0.67
C ASP A 119 -18.76 -12.66 -0.82
N TYR A 120 -18.12 -13.59 -1.53
CA TYR A 120 -18.31 -13.75 -2.97
C TYR A 120 -19.67 -14.39 -3.33
N ASP A 121 -20.29 -15.12 -2.42
CA ASP A 121 -21.61 -15.72 -2.65
C ASP A 121 -22.72 -14.66 -2.55
N ASP A 122 -22.72 -13.88 -1.48
CA ASP A 122 -23.70 -12.83 -1.24
C ASP A 122 -23.29 -11.46 -1.82
N LYS A 123 -22.05 -11.34 -2.33
CA LYS A 123 -21.51 -10.12 -2.96
C LYS A 123 -21.53 -8.92 -2.03
N LEU A 124 -21.08 -9.14 -0.80
CA LEU A 124 -21.07 -8.12 0.25
C LEU A 124 -19.67 -7.96 0.85
N TRP A 125 -19.31 -6.73 1.15
CA TRP A 125 -18.12 -6.44 1.94
C TRP A 125 -18.33 -6.89 3.39
N VAL A 126 -17.33 -7.57 3.94
CA VAL A 126 -17.27 -7.97 5.34
C VAL A 126 -16.21 -7.14 6.03
N TYR A 127 -16.48 -6.69 7.25
CA TYR A 127 -15.51 -5.92 8.02
C TYR A 127 -14.29 -6.80 8.35
N SER A 128 -13.12 -6.33 7.99
CA SER A 128 -11.92 -7.15 7.87
C SER A 128 -10.95 -7.05 9.05
N ASP A 129 -11.37 -6.52 10.19
CA ASP A 129 -10.52 -6.35 11.37
C ASP A 129 -10.00 -7.68 11.97
N LYS A 130 -10.69 -8.79 11.69
CA LYS A 130 -10.39 -10.10 12.26
C LYS A 130 -9.80 -11.09 11.24
N THR A 131 -9.55 -10.66 10.02
CA THR A 131 -9.21 -11.56 8.92
C THR A 131 -7.74 -11.55 8.53
N GLY A 132 -6.88 -10.95 9.33
CA GLY A 132 -5.45 -10.92 9.05
C GLY A 132 -4.87 -12.34 9.00
N LYS A 133 -5.05 -13.03 7.88
CA LYS A 133 -4.31 -14.25 7.61
C LYS A 133 -2.89 -13.84 7.22
N LEU A 134 -1.95 -14.20 8.06
CA LEU A 134 -0.54 -14.20 7.67
C LEU A 134 -0.34 -15.30 6.64
N ILE A 135 0.29 -14.95 5.56
CA ILE A 135 0.59 -15.88 4.49
C ILE A 135 1.94 -16.53 4.75
#